data_1bcfe3dd9b567c4b2f3ff94d827f775a
#
_entry.id   1bcfe3dd9b567c4b2f3ff94d827f775a
#
_cell.length_a   1.000
_cell.length_b   1.000
_cell.length_c   1.000
_cell.angle_alpha   90.00
_cell.angle_beta   90.00
_cell.angle_gamma   90.00
#
_symmetry.space_group_name_H-M   'P 1'
#
loop_
_entity.id
_entity.type
_entity.pdbx_description
1 polymer ?
#
loop_
_entity_poly.entity_id
_entity_poly.type
_entity_poly.pdbx_seq_one_letter_code
_entity_poly.pdbx_strand_id
1 'polypeptide(L)'
;MQFPAGLRALNHADYRRFYVGQVVSQVGSWMQSVGQAWLVLQLTGSPLKLGLLGTLQFAPVLLFSVFTGALADRLPKRRVLLCTQISIAYLALILGVLVRFGHVEYWHVCVLALLLGCVNTVDMPTRQSFVADLVGKADIVNAVALNSAAFNTARIIGPVVAGLLIARFGVDMAFLLNALSFTVVIFALLRMRTEGAPRVERGRSMLADVGEGLRYALSVRRIRLLLMLLFVVSLTVFNFSVYVPLLARTVLRVDAAGFGFLMAAVGVGAVTGALTLGNLRQPQLALPLVLAAGFVACGGLIAMSAVTNFWVALAMLFVIGVSSIILVASCNTALQLAAPDALRGRVMSLYTLIFGGTFPFGSFMVGWISERASVSTAYLGAGISGVTALALITLWWRSVPE
;
A
#
# COMPACT_ATOMS: atom_id res chain seq x y z
N MET A 1 -30.89 -6.94 13.70
CA MET A 1 -30.50 -5.52 13.64
C MET A 1 -30.32 -5.16 12.17
N GLN A 2 -31.04 -4.16 11.67
CA GLN A 2 -30.80 -3.61 10.33
C GLN A 2 -29.86 -2.41 10.47
N PHE A 3 -28.73 -2.45 9.80
CA PHE A 3 -27.78 -1.34 9.80
C PHE A 3 -28.25 -0.23 8.83
N PRO A 4 -27.87 1.05 9.07
CA PRO A 4 -28.17 2.16 8.16
C PRO A 4 -27.62 1.90 6.75
N ALA A 5 -28.12 2.65 5.75
CA ALA A 5 -27.75 2.48 4.34
C ALA A 5 -26.22 2.48 4.09
N GLY A 6 -25.46 3.34 4.79
CA GLY A 6 -23.98 3.39 4.71
C GLY A 6 -23.26 2.17 5.28
N LEU A 7 -23.94 1.33 6.06
CA LEU A 7 -23.37 0.13 6.71
C LEU A 7 -24.12 -1.16 6.29
N ARG A 8 -24.85 -1.11 5.17
CA ARG A 8 -25.78 -2.17 4.75
C ARG A 8 -25.08 -3.52 4.55
N ALA A 9 -23.84 -3.53 4.08
CA ALA A 9 -23.05 -4.76 3.93
C ALA A 9 -22.85 -5.51 5.26
N LEU A 10 -22.87 -4.83 6.43
CA LEU A 10 -22.75 -5.47 7.75
C LEU A 10 -24.02 -6.25 8.16
N ASN A 11 -25.11 -6.15 7.41
CA ASN A 11 -26.29 -7.01 7.59
C ASN A 11 -25.98 -8.47 7.23
N HIS A 12 -25.02 -8.72 6.33
CA HIS A 12 -24.52 -10.06 6.02
C HIS A 12 -23.67 -10.57 7.18
N ALA A 13 -24.14 -11.60 7.88
CA ALA A 13 -23.52 -12.09 9.12
C ALA A 13 -22.05 -12.53 8.91
N ASP A 14 -21.76 -13.22 7.80
CA ASP A 14 -20.41 -13.69 7.50
C ASP A 14 -19.50 -12.52 7.12
N TYR A 15 -19.99 -11.54 6.34
CA TYR A 15 -19.20 -10.33 6.05
C TYR A 15 -18.91 -9.53 7.33
N ARG A 16 -19.85 -9.35 8.23
CA ARG A 16 -19.65 -8.65 9.50
C ARG A 16 -18.56 -9.31 10.35
N ARG A 17 -18.57 -10.64 10.47
CA ARG A 17 -17.51 -11.39 11.20
C ARG A 17 -16.14 -11.18 10.55
N PHE A 18 -16.09 -11.31 9.23
CA PHE A 18 -14.89 -11.10 8.45
C PHE A 18 -14.36 -9.67 8.59
N TYR A 19 -15.22 -8.68 8.45
CA TYR A 19 -14.87 -7.25 8.53
C TYR A 19 -14.24 -6.88 9.88
N VAL A 20 -14.82 -7.32 11.00
CA VAL A 20 -14.25 -7.09 12.33
C VAL A 20 -12.86 -7.71 12.45
N GLY A 21 -12.68 -8.95 12.02
CA GLY A 21 -11.37 -9.60 11.99
C GLY A 21 -10.36 -8.85 11.13
N GLN A 22 -10.80 -8.38 9.95
CA GLN A 22 -9.96 -7.63 9.02
C GLN A 22 -9.52 -6.27 9.60
N VAL A 23 -10.40 -5.52 10.26
CA VAL A 23 -10.03 -4.25 10.90
C VAL A 23 -8.91 -4.46 11.91
N VAL A 24 -9.07 -5.45 12.79
CA VAL A 24 -8.07 -5.76 13.83
C VAL A 24 -6.74 -6.20 13.22
N SER A 25 -6.76 -7.15 12.26
CA SER A 25 -5.54 -7.66 11.63
C SER A 25 -4.84 -6.62 10.74
N GLN A 26 -5.57 -5.69 10.13
CA GLN A 26 -4.96 -4.59 9.37
C GLN A 26 -4.22 -3.60 10.27
N VAL A 27 -4.78 -3.26 11.44
CA VAL A 27 -4.06 -2.43 12.42
C VAL A 27 -2.77 -3.14 12.84
N GLY A 28 -2.83 -4.44 13.16
CA GLY A 28 -1.65 -5.24 13.48
C GLY A 28 -0.62 -5.28 12.35
N SER A 29 -1.06 -5.40 11.11
CA SER A 29 -0.17 -5.42 9.93
C SER A 29 0.57 -4.08 9.74
N TRP A 30 -0.10 -2.95 9.96
CA TRP A 30 0.54 -1.63 9.96
C TRP A 30 1.50 -1.47 11.14
N MET A 31 1.16 -2.01 12.31
CA MET A 31 2.07 -2.06 13.46
C MET A 31 3.34 -2.84 13.12
N GLN A 32 3.21 -4.03 12.52
CA GLN A 32 4.35 -4.84 12.08
C GLN A 32 5.21 -4.09 11.06
N SER A 33 4.61 -3.40 10.11
CA SER A 33 5.34 -2.64 9.09
C SER A 33 6.24 -1.57 9.71
N VAL A 34 5.73 -0.84 10.71
CA VAL A 34 6.48 0.14 11.50
C VAL A 34 7.58 -0.54 12.33
N GLY A 35 7.23 -1.59 13.06
CA GLY A 35 8.18 -2.36 13.88
C GLY A 35 9.31 -2.96 13.06
N GLN A 36 9.01 -3.50 11.88
CA GLN A 36 9.99 -4.12 11.00
C GLN A 36 11.00 -3.11 10.44
N ALA A 37 10.52 -1.93 10.00
CA ALA A 37 11.40 -0.86 9.56
C ALA A 37 12.30 -0.34 10.69
N TRP A 38 11.74 -0.15 11.88
CA TRP A 38 12.47 0.26 13.07
C TRP A 38 13.51 -0.77 13.49
N LEU A 39 13.14 -2.06 13.51
CA LEU A 39 14.03 -3.17 13.87
C LEU A 39 15.25 -3.24 12.92
N VAL A 40 15.05 -3.13 11.61
CA VAL A 40 16.17 -3.16 10.64
C VAL A 40 17.14 -2.03 10.89
N LEU A 41 16.65 -0.83 11.18
CA LEU A 41 17.51 0.29 11.54
C LEU A 41 18.20 0.11 12.91
N GLN A 42 17.55 -0.54 13.87
CA GLN A 42 18.19 -0.90 15.15
C GLN A 42 19.33 -1.90 14.98
N LEU A 43 19.10 -2.96 14.18
CA LEU A 43 20.07 -4.03 13.96
C LEU A 43 21.27 -3.60 13.11
N THR A 44 21.04 -2.72 12.13
CA THR A 44 22.05 -2.50 11.07
C THR A 44 22.51 -1.06 10.93
N GLY A 45 21.70 -0.09 11.32
CA GLY A 45 21.97 1.33 11.07
C GLY A 45 22.00 1.72 9.58
N SER A 46 21.77 0.77 8.65
CA SER A 46 21.99 0.94 7.21
C SER A 46 20.71 1.30 6.46
N PRO A 47 20.64 2.47 5.81
CA PRO A 47 19.57 2.84 4.89
C PRO A 47 19.40 1.85 3.74
N LEU A 48 20.48 1.33 3.17
CA LEU A 48 20.45 0.36 2.08
C LEU A 48 19.76 -0.93 2.50
N LYS A 49 20.05 -1.44 3.69
CA LYS A 49 19.42 -2.66 4.21
C LYS A 49 17.93 -2.47 4.44
N LEU A 50 17.49 -1.29 4.85
CA LEU A 50 16.07 -0.97 4.93
C LEU A 50 15.42 -0.92 3.54
N GLY A 51 16.07 -0.30 2.55
CA GLY A 51 15.60 -0.30 1.16
C GLY A 51 15.48 -1.70 0.57
N LEU A 52 16.49 -2.57 0.82
CA LEU A 52 16.48 -3.99 0.42
C LEU A 52 15.34 -4.77 1.08
N LEU A 53 15.02 -4.50 2.34
CA LEU A 53 13.86 -5.11 3.01
C LEU A 53 12.57 -4.80 2.26
N GLY A 54 12.32 -3.52 1.91
CA GLY A 54 11.16 -3.12 1.11
C GLY A 54 11.13 -3.80 -0.26
N THR A 55 12.30 -3.89 -0.91
CA THR A 55 12.45 -4.61 -2.19
C THR A 55 12.03 -6.08 -2.06
N LEU A 56 12.57 -6.79 -1.07
CA LEU A 56 12.27 -8.22 -0.84
C LEU A 56 10.81 -8.46 -0.50
N GLN A 57 10.18 -7.58 0.24
CA GLN A 57 8.78 -7.71 0.63
C GLN A 57 7.81 -7.55 -0.55
N PHE A 58 8.12 -6.66 -1.50
CA PHE A 58 7.25 -6.36 -2.64
C PHE A 58 7.64 -7.07 -3.94
N ALA A 59 8.88 -7.57 -4.08
CA ALA A 59 9.33 -8.30 -5.25
C ALA A 59 8.44 -9.52 -5.60
N PRO A 60 7.98 -10.35 -4.65
CA PRO A 60 7.07 -11.46 -4.97
C PRO A 60 5.77 -11.00 -5.60
N VAL A 61 5.21 -9.87 -5.17
CA VAL A 61 3.98 -9.30 -5.73
C VAL A 61 4.21 -8.93 -7.20
N LEU A 62 5.33 -8.31 -7.51
CA LEU A 62 5.69 -7.96 -8.89
C LEU A 62 5.86 -9.20 -9.77
N LEU A 63 6.55 -10.23 -9.27
CA LEU A 63 6.90 -11.42 -10.05
C LEU A 63 5.75 -12.42 -10.20
N PHE A 64 4.94 -12.61 -9.15
CA PHE A 64 4.00 -13.71 -9.06
C PHE A 64 2.52 -13.31 -9.09
N SER A 65 2.16 -12.02 -8.94
CA SER A 65 0.75 -11.59 -8.86
C SER A 65 -0.10 -12.04 -10.04
N VAL A 66 0.49 -12.10 -11.23
CA VAL A 66 -0.17 -12.58 -12.45
C VAL A 66 -0.58 -14.06 -12.35
N PHE A 67 0.27 -14.90 -11.79
CA PHE A 67 0.04 -16.34 -11.66
C PHE A 67 -0.85 -16.68 -10.46
N THR A 68 -0.67 -15.96 -9.35
CA THR A 68 -1.37 -16.25 -8.10
C THR A 68 -2.84 -15.84 -8.14
N GLY A 69 -3.20 -14.81 -8.91
CA GLY A 69 -4.60 -14.44 -9.15
C GLY A 69 -5.39 -15.59 -9.79
N ALA A 70 -4.84 -16.21 -10.85
CA ALA A 70 -5.47 -17.35 -11.51
C ALA A 70 -5.56 -18.60 -10.61
N LEU A 71 -4.57 -18.81 -9.73
CA LEU A 71 -4.60 -19.90 -8.75
C LEU A 71 -5.66 -19.65 -7.67
N ALA A 72 -5.75 -18.43 -7.17
CA ALA A 72 -6.72 -18.03 -6.15
C ALA A 72 -8.17 -18.24 -6.61
N ASP A 73 -8.45 -18.02 -7.90
CA ASP A 73 -9.79 -18.20 -8.48
C ASP A 73 -10.22 -19.66 -8.61
N ARG A 74 -9.27 -20.60 -8.62
CA ARG A 74 -9.53 -22.06 -8.74
C ARG A 74 -9.78 -22.77 -7.43
N LEU A 75 -9.52 -22.15 -6.30
CA LEU A 75 -9.58 -22.77 -4.98
C LEU A 75 -10.73 -22.19 -4.13
N PRO A 76 -11.25 -22.95 -3.15
CA PRO A 76 -12.22 -22.45 -2.19
C PRO A 76 -11.61 -21.29 -1.40
N LYS A 77 -12.11 -20.08 -1.59
CA LYS A 77 -11.52 -18.84 -1.12
C LYS A 77 -11.34 -18.78 0.40
N ARG A 78 -12.31 -19.28 1.15
CA ARG A 78 -12.23 -19.37 2.61
C ARG A 78 -11.04 -20.21 3.07
N ARG A 79 -10.77 -21.36 2.42
CA ARG A 79 -9.63 -22.24 2.77
C ARG A 79 -8.30 -21.56 2.43
N VAL A 80 -8.22 -20.93 1.26
CA VAL A 80 -7.04 -20.16 0.87
C VAL A 80 -6.76 -19.06 1.89
N LEU A 81 -7.77 -18.27 2.26
CA LEU A 81 -7.62 -17.21 3.27
C LEU A 81 -7.23 -17.78 4.65
N LEU A 82 -7.78 -18.90 5.07
CA LEU A 82 -7.35 -19.56 6.31
C LEU A 82 -5.86 -19.90 6.27
N CYS A 83 -5.39 -20.53 5.20
CA CYS A 83 -3.97 -20.86 5.04
C CYS A 83 -3.09 -19.60 5.03
N THR A 84 -3.45 -18.58 4.27
CA THR A 84 -2.66 -17.34 4.19
C THR A 84 -2.64 -16.59 5.52
N GLN A 85 -3.78 -16.45 6.22
CA GLN A 85 -3.84 -15.76 7.51
C GLN A 85 -3.07 -16.51 8.61
N ILE A 86 -3.12 -17.84 8.63
CA ILE A 86 -2.31 -18.66 9.54
C ILE A 86 -0.82 -18.48 9.21
N SER A 87 -0.45 -18.50 7.93
CA SER A 87 0.95 -18.29 7.53
C SER A 87 1.46 -16.91 7.96
N ILE A 88 0.69 -15.84 7.72
CA ILE A 88 1.06 -14.49 8.12
C ILE A 88 1.19 -14.39 9.65
N ALA A 89 0.25 -14.95 10.40
CA ALA A 89 0.30 -15.00 11.86
C ALA A 89 1.57 -15.71 12.36
N TYR A 90 1.91 -16.83 11.75
CA TYR A 90 3.09 -17.62 12.09
C TYR A 90 4.40 -16.89 11.78
N LEU A 91 4.50 -16.24 10.61
CA LEU A 91 5.66 -15.41 10.27
C LEU A 91 5.85 -14.24 11.24
N ALA A 92 4.76 -13.59 11.64
CA ALA A 92 4.78 -12.52 12.65
C ALA A 92 5.21 -13.05 14.02
N LEU A 93 4.70 -14.23 14.43
CA LEU A 93 5.06 -14.88 15.68
C LEU A 93 6.54 -15.25 15.71
N ILE A 94 7.06 -15.88 14.66
CA ILE A 94 8.49 -16.24 14.56
C ILE A 94 9.33 -14.98 14.74
N LEU A 95 9.03 -13.90 14.02
CA LEU A 95 9.79 -12.67 14.13
C LEU A 95 9.72 -12.09 15.56
N GLY A 96 8.53 -12.05 16.16
CA GLY A 96 8.35 -11.57 17.52
C GLY A 96 9.13 -12.39 18.56
N VAL A 97 9.13 -13.71 18.44
CA VAL A 97 9.86 -14.63 19.32
C VAL A 97 11.38 -14.45 19.14
N LEU A 98 11.88 -14.40 17.90
CA LEU A 98 13.30 -14.16 17.63
C LEU A 98 13.81 -12.85 18.24
N VAL A 99 13.00 -11.79 18.11
CA VAL A 99 13.33 -10.49 18.73
C VAL A 99 13.29 -10.57 20.25
N ARG A 100 12.27 -11.18 20.82
CA ARG A 100 12.08 -11.30 22.29
C ARG A 100 13.24 -11.99 22.98
N PHE A 101 13.80 -13.02 22.34
CA PHE A 101 14.93 -13.80 22.88
C PHE A 101 16.30 -13.28 22.41
N GLY A 102 16.35 -12.19 21.66
CA GLY A 102 17.61 -11.59 21.21
C GLY A 102 18.36 -12.38 20.12
N HIS A 103 17.70 -13.35 19.46
CA HIS A 103 18.29 -14.18 18.43
C HIS A 103 18.03 -13.66 17.00
N VAL A 104 17.44 -12.46 16.87
CA VAL A 104 17.12 -11.88 15.57
C VAL A 104 18.37 -11.32 14.92
N GLU A 105 18.57 -11.70 13.64
CA GLU A 105 19.55 -11.12 12.74
C GLU A 105 18.87 -10.54 11.51
N TYR A 106 19.56 -9.67 10.76
CA TYR A 106 18.99 -9.02 9.58
C TYR A 106 18.47 -10.00 8.54
N TRP A 107 19.17 -11.12 8.29
CA TRP A 107 18.74 -12.12 7.32
C TRP A 107 17.41 -12.81 7.70
N HIS A 108 17.16 -13.02 9.00
CA HIS A 108 15.85 -13.53 9.47
C HIS A 108 14.72 -12.58 9.03
N VAL A 109 14.92 -11.26 9.23
CA VAL A 109 13.93 -10.26 8.83
C VAL A 109 13.72 -10.27 7.32
N CYS A 110 14.78 -10.41 6.52
CA CYS A 110 14.71 -10.49 5.05
C CYS A 110 13.94 -11.73 4.58
N VAL A 111 14.24 -12.91 5.12
CA VAL A 111 13.56 -14.16 4.74
C VAL A 111 12.09 -14.11 5.10
N LEU A 112 11.76 -13.65 6.32
CA LEU A 112 10.37 -13.53 6.76
C LEU A 112 9.60 -12.48 5.94
N ALA A 113 10.24 -11.37 5.54
CA ALA A 113 9.63 -10.36 4.66
C ALA A 113 9.36 -10.91 3.24
N LEU A 114 10.30 -11.68 2.68
CA LEU A 114 10.13 -12.33 1.39
C LEU A 114 8.98 -13.34 1.42
N LEU A 115 8.92 -14.20 2.46
CA LEU A 115 7.83 -15.16 2.65
C LEU A 115 6.48 -14.45 2.83
N LEU A 116 6.43 -13.37 3.61
CA LEU A 116 5.25 -12.53 3.76
C LEU A 116 4.80 -11.96 2.41
N GLY A 117 5.74 -11.47 1.59
CA GLY A 117 5.49 -11.03 0.22
C GLY A 117 4.85 -12.14 -0.63
N CYS A 118 5.40 -13.36 -0.60
CA CYS A 118 4.84 -14.52 -1.31
C CYS A 118 3.41 -14.84 -0.88
N VAL A 119 3.13 -14.86 0.42
CA VAL A 119 1.78 -15.11 0.95
C VAL A 119 0.81 -14.01 0.51
N ASN A 120 1.23 -12.74 0.54
CA ASN A 120 0.40 -11.61 0.14
C ASN A 120 0.01 -11.64 -1.34
N THR A 121 0.81 -12.25 -2.24
CA THR A 121 0.45 -12.40 -3.66
C THR A 121 -0.83 -13.21 -3.85
N VAL A 122 -1.10 -14.15 -2.97
CA VAL A 122 -2.31 -14.99 -2.98
C VAL A 122 -3.43 -14.38 -2.13
N ASP A 123 -3.07 -13.85 -0.96
CA ASP A 123 -4.03 -13.32 0.02
C ASP A 123 -4.85 -12.14 -0.53
N MET A 124 -4.18 -11.16 -1.13
CA MET A 124 -4.83 -9.92 -1.58
C MET A 124 -5.93 -10.16 -2.63
N PRO A 125 -5.69 -10.85 -3.75
CA PRO A 125 -6.73 -11.10 -4.74
C PRO A 125 -7.83 -12.01 -4.20
N THR A 126 -7.49 -13.04 -3.43
CA THR A 126 -8.47 -13.94 -2.81
C THR A 126 -9.40 -13.17 -1.89
N ARG A 127 -8.89 -12.27 -1.07
CA ARG A 127 -9.65 -11.45 -0.14
C ARG A 127 -10.64 -10.54 -0.87
N GLN A 128 -10.18 -9.84 -1.92
CA GLN A 128 -11.04 -8.96 -2.71
C GLN A 128 -12.19 -9.72 -3.38
N SER A 129 -11.89 -10.89 -3.96
CA SER A 129 -12.88 -11.76 -4.59
C SER A 129 -13.85 -12.35 -3.56
N PHE A 130 -13.38 -12.73 -2.37
CA PHE A 130 -14.20 -13.29 -1.30
C PHE A 130 -15.21 -12.31 -0.73
N VAL A 131 -14.83 -11.03 -0.59
CA VAL A 131 -15.77 -9.96 -0.16
C VAL A 131 -16.98 -9.90 -1.09
N ALA A 132 -16.78 -9.99 -2.40
CA ALA A 132 -17.88 -10.01 -3.37
C ALA A 132 -18.82 -11.21 -3.18
N ASP A 133 -18.28 -12.39 -2.82
CA ASP A 133 -19.09 -13.58 -2.55
C ASP A 133 -19.87 -13.48 -1.22
N LEU A 134 -19.35 -12.71 -0.24
CA LEU A 134 -19.99 -12.53 1.06
C LEU A 134 -21.22 -11.60 1.04
N VAL A 135 -21.20 -10.57 0.18
CA VAL A 135 -22.25 -9.53 0.18
C VAL A 135 -23.11 -9.53 -1.07
N GLY A 136 -22.68 -10.23 -2.13
CA GLY A 136 -23.37 -10.23 -3.41
C GLY A 136 -23.28 -8.90 -4.16
N LYS A 137 -23.87 -8.86 -5.38
CA LYS A 137 -23.74 -7.70 -6.29
C LYS A 137 -24.40 -6.43 -5.74
N ALA A 138 -25.48 -6.55 -4.95
CA ALA A 138 -26.25 -5.41 -4.46
C ALA A 138 -25.48 -4.57 -3.43
N ASP A 139 -24.63 -5.19 -2.61
CA ASP A 139 -23.94 -4.55 -1.49
C ASP A 139 -22.43 -4.43 -1.67
N ILE A 140 -21.89 -4.82 -2.85
CA ILE A 140 -20.44 -4.81 -3.11
C ILE A 140 -19.83 -3.41 -2.99
N VAL A 141 -20.50 -2.37 -3.46
CA VAL A 141 -20.03 -0.97 -3.38
C VAL A 141 -19.89 -0.54 -1.92
N ASN A 142 -20.88 -0.91 -1.08
CA ASN A 142 -20.85 -0.61 0.34
C ASN A 142 -19.73 -1.38 1.07
N ALA A 143 -19.53 -2.67 0.75
CA ALA A 143 -18.47 -3.48 1.31
C ALA A 143 -17.08 -2.95 0.92
N VAL A 144 -16.87 -2.52 -0.33
CA VAL A 144 -15.61 -1.91 -0.79
C VAL A 144 -15.34 -0.60 -0.05
N ALA A 145 -16.38 0.24 0.15
CA ALA A 145 -16.24 1.48 0.92
C ALA A 145 -15.83 1.22 2.38
N LEU A 146 -16.47 0.22 3.03
CA LEU A 146 -16.12 -0.19 4.39
C LEU A 146 -14.69 -0.74 4.49
N ASN A 147 -14.26 -1.58 3.53
CA ASN A 147 -12.88 -2.10 3.50
C ASN A 147 -11.86 -0.97 3.30
N SER A 148 -12.18 0.02 2.46
CA SER A 148 -11.34 1.20 2.28
C SER A 148 -11.26 2.04 3.57
N ALA A 149 -12.37 2.21 4.27
CA ALA A 149 -12.40 2.90 5.57
C ALA A 149 -11.54 2.15 6.61
N ALA A 150 -11.68 0.82 6.69
CA ALA A 150 -10.87 -0.02 7.58
C ALA A 150 -9.37 0.11 7.29
N PHE A 151 -8.98 0.02 6.01
CA PHE A 151 -7.59 0.16 5.58
C PHE A 151 -6.99 1.52 5.95
N ASN A 152 -7.71 2.61 5.68
CA ASN A 152 -7.24 3.96 6.00
C ASN A 152 -7.19 4.21 7.51
N THR A 153 -8.16 3.70 8.27
CA THR A 153 -8.16 3.76 9.74
C THR A 153 -6.95 3.01 10.31
N ALA A 154 -6.70 1.80 9.82
CA ALA A 154 -5.56 0.99 10.25
C ALA A 154 -4.22 1.66 9.90
N ARG A 155 -4.12 2.32 8.74
CA ARG A 155 -2.93 3.06 8.30
C ARG A 155 -2.63 4.28 9.18
N ILE A 156 -3.61 4.84 9.88
CA ILE A 156 -3.41 5.92 10.84
C ILE A 156 -3.13 5.36 12.23
N ILE A 157 -4.00 4.47 12.72
CA ILE A 157 -3.94 3.97 14.10
C ILE A 157 -2.74 3.03 14.29
N GLY A 158 -2.48 2.15 13.32
CA GLY A 158 -1.42 1.14 13.40
C GLY A 158 -0.05 1.73 13.73
N PRO A 159 0.45 2.70 12.96
CA PRO A 159 1.73 3.34 13.22
C PRO A 159 1.82 4.06 14.57
N VAL A 160 0.75 4.76 15.01
CA VAL A 160 0.71 5.41 16.33
C VAL A 160 0.82 4.37 17.43
N VAL A 161 -0.01 3.34 17.38
CA VAL A 161 -0.01 2.26 18.38
C VAL A 161 1.34 1.55 18.38
N ALA A 162 1.91 1.25 17.20
CA ALA A 162 3.23 0.65 17.07
C ALA A 162 4.31 1.52 17.76
N GLY A 163 4.35 2.81 17.41
CA GLY A 163 5.34 3.73 17.96
C GLY A 163 5.30 3.79 19.47
N LEU A 164 4.11 3.93 20.06
CA LEU A 164 3.90 3.95 21.52
C LEU A 164 4.27 2.62 22.20
N LEU A 165 3.88 1.49 21.59
CA LEU A 165 4.21 0.16 22.11
C LEU A 165 5.72 -0.10 22.06
N ILE A 166 6.37 0.24 20.94
CA ILE A 166 7.81 0.04 20.76
C ILE A 166 8.59 0.89 21.77
N ALA A 167 8.19 2.15 21.97
CA ALA A 167 8.83 3.04 22.93
C ALA A 167 8.70 2.56 24.37
N ARG A 168 7.60 1.87 24.72
CA ARG A 168 7.32 1.44 26.11
C ARG A 168 7.74 0.01 26.41
N PHE A 169 7.56 -0.90 25.47
CA PHE A 169 7.65 -2.35 25.71
C PHE A 169 8.67 -3.07 24.81
N GLY A 170 9.22 -2.39 23.80
CA GLY A 170 10.12 -2.98 22.82
C GLY A 170 9.43 -3.36 21.50
N VAL A 171 10.27 -3.58 20.48
CA VAL A 171 9.78 -3.81 19.11
C VAL A 171 9.14 -5.19 18.93
N ASP A 172 9.48 -6.17 19.77
CA ASP A 172 8.91 -7.52 19.80
C ASP A 172 7.39 -7.48 19.99
N MET A 173 6.89 -6.57 20.84
CA MET A 173 5.45 -6.42 21.10
C MET A 173 4.65 -6.09 19.84
N ALA A 174 5.19 -5.30 18.91
CA ALA A 174 4.51 -4.99 17.66
C ALA A 174 4.26 -6.26 16.81
N PHE A 175 5.19 -7.20 16.82
CA PHE A 175 5.08 -8.48 16.10
C PHE A 175 4.17 -9.47 16.80
N LEU A 176 4.32 -9.63 18.12
CA LEU A 176 3.52 -10.56 18.91
C LEU A 176 2.03 -10.16 18.93
N LEU A 177 1.74 -8.87 19.09
CA LEU A 177 0.37 -8.38 19.04
C LEU A 177 -0.22 -8.47 17.62
N ASN A 178 0.61 -8.29 16.57
CA ASN A 178 0.15 -8.55 15.22
C ASN A 178 -0.18 -10.03 15.02
N ALA A 179 0.68 -10.95 15.45
CA ALA A 179 0.38 -12.38 15.40
C ALA A 179 -0.93 -12.72 16.12
N LEU A 180 -1.16 -12.14 17.30
CA LEU A 180 -2.41 -12.28 18.04
C LEU A 180 -3.61 -11.69 17.28
N SER A 181 -3.45 -10.56 16.61
CA SER A 181 -4.52 -9.90 15.85
C SER A 181 -5.09 -10.80 14.74
N PHE A 182 -4.26 -11.62 14.12
CA PHE A 182 -4.69 -12.59 13.11
C PHE A 182 -5.58 -13.70 13.66
N THR A 183 -5.50 -14.02 14.95
CA THR A 183 -6.39 -15.04 15.56
C THR A 183 -7.86 -14.62 15.44
N VAL A 184 -8.15 -13.33 15.47
CA VAL A 184 -9.53 -12.80 15.34
C VAL A 184 -10.09 -13.09 13.96
N VAL A 185 -9.34 -12.84 12.89
CA VAL A 185 -9.79 -13.11 11.52
C VAL A 185 -9.81 -14.61 11.22
N ILE A 186 -8.86 -15.39 11.72
CA ILE A 186 -8.84 -16.85 11.60
C ILE A 186 -10.10 -17.42 12.25
N PHE A 187 -10.41 -17.00 13.48
CA PHE A 187 -11.61 -17.46 14.18
C PHE A 187 -12.90 -17.03 13.46
N ALA A 188 -12.94 -15.81 12.90
CA ALA A 188 -14.05 -15.39 12.07
C ALA A 188 -14.24 -16.31 10.85
N LEU A 189 -13.16 -16.58 10.10
CA LEU A 189 -13.17 -17.47 8.94
C LEU A 189 -13.62 -18.91 9.31
N LEU A 190 -13.21 -19.44 10.47
CA LEU A 190 -13.63 -20.76 10.94
C LEU A 190 -15.13 -20.84 11.24
N ARG A 191 -15.74 -19.72 11.71
CA ARG A 191 -17.16 -19.64 12.04
C ARG A 191 -18.08 -19.25 10.89
N MET A 192 -17.52 -18.94 9.72
CA MET A 192 -18.29 -18.60 8.53
C MET A 192 -18.82 -19.86 7.84
N ARG A 193 -20.00 -19.73 7.22
CA ARG A 193 -20.62 -20.78 6.42
C ARG A 193 -20.30 -20.66 4.93
N THR A 194 -20.03 -19.44 4.45
CA THR A 194 -19.72 -19.16 3.05
C THR A 194 -18.31 -19.65 2.72
N GLU A 195 -18.18 -20.57 1.77
CA GLU A 195 -16.88 -21.10 1.33
C GLU A 195 -16.24 -20.27 0.21
N GLY A 196 -17.03 -19.52 -0.56
CA GLY A 196 -16.61 -18.83 -1.77
C GLY A 196 -16.36 -19.84 -2.92
N ALA A 197 -17.22 -19.79 -3.94
CA ALA A 197 -17.13 -20.72 -5.07
C ALA A 197 -15.87 -20.47 -5.92
N PRO A 198 -15.17 -21.51 -6.39
CA PRO A 198 -14.16 -21.38 -7.39
C PRO A 198 -14.74 -20.81 -8.68
N ARG A 199 -14.08 -19.80 -9.27
CA ARG A 199 -14.43 -19.28 -10.59
C ARG A 199 -13.45 -19.82 -11.61
N VAL A 200 -13.91 -20.69 -12.45
CA VAL A 200 -13.11 -21.21 -13.58
C VAL A 200 -13.37 -20.33 -14.79
N GLU A 201 -12.59 -19.28 -14.97
CA GLU A 201 -12.52 -18.61 -16.27
C GLU A 201 -11.67 -19.45 -17.24
N ARG A 202 -12.27 -19.87 -18.35
CA ARG A 202 -11.62 -20.69 -19.37
C ARG A 202 -10.84 -19.80 -20.36
N GLY A 203 -9.54 -20.03 -20.46
CA GLY A 203 -8.91 -20.17 -21.78
C GLY A 203 -8.28 -18.97 -22.46
N ARG A 204 -7.88 -17.87 -21.76
CA ARG A 204 -6.96 -16.91 -22.37
C ARG A 204 -5.61 -16.87 -21.67
N SER A 205 -4.54 -16.71 -22.46
CA SER A 205 -3.20 -16.50 -21.92
C SER A 205 -3.12 -15.14 -21.24
N MET A 206 -2.85 -15.12 -19.96
CA MET A 206 -2.76 -13.92 -19.13
C MET A 206 -1.66 -12.94 -19.64
N LEU A 207 -0.58 -13.49 -20.20
CA LEU A 207 0.47 -12.69 -20.85
C LEU A 207 -0.02 -12.00 -22.13
N ALA A 208 -0.90 -12.65 -22.89
CA ALA A 208 -1.51 -12.05 -24.08
C ALA A 208 -2.46 -10.90 -23.70
N ASP A 209 -3.19 -11.05 -22.58
CA ASP A 209 -4.08 -10.01 -22.07
C ASP A 209 -3.30 -8.78 -21.57
N VAL A 210 -2.16 -8.99 -20.90
CA VAL A 210 -1.24 -7.89 -20.48
C VAL A 210 -0.66 -7.20 -21.73
N GLY A 211 -0.22 -7.96 -22.74
CA GLY A 211 0.30 -7.41 -23.99
C GLY A 211 -0.72 -6.58 -24.77
N GLU A 212 -1.97 -7.05 -24.85
CA GLU A 212 -3.06 -6.31 -25.49
C GLU A 212 -3.42 -5.05 -24.70
N GLY A 213 -3.49 -5.14 -23.36
CA GLY A 213 -3.70 -4.00 -22.48
C GLY A 213 -2.62 -2.93 -22.63
N LEU A 214 -1.35 -3.36 -22.71
CA LEU A 214 -0.22 -2.44 -22.88
C LEU A 214 -0.27 -1.76 -24.26
N ARG A 215 -0.53 -2.51 -25.33
CA ARG A 215 -0.67 -1.94 -26.68
C ARG A 215 -1.80 -0.90 -26.71
N TYR A 216 -2.93 -1.21 -26.14
CA TYR A 216 -4.06 -0.29 -26.05
C TYR A 216 -3.71 0.95 -25.19
N ALA A 217 -3.11 0.76 -24.04
CA ALA A 217 -2.71 1.86 -23.16
C ALA A 217 -1.70 2.82 -23.81
N LEU A 218 -0.79 2.27 -24.64
CA LEU A 218 0.17 3.07 -25.42
C LEU A 218 -0.48 3.78 -26.61
N SER A 219 -1.55 3.23 -27.20
CA SER A 219 -2.27 3.86 -28.31
C SER A 219 -3.18 5.00 -27.88
N VAL A 220 -3.76 4.93 -26.67
CA VAL A 220 -4.67 5.96 -26.16
C VAL A 220 -3.89 6.99 -25.36
N ARG A 221 -3.72 8.19 -25.91
CA ARG A 221 -2.93 9.29 -25.36
C ARG A 221 -3.27 9.60 -23.90
N ARG A 222 -4.57 9.70 -23.55
CA ARG A 222 -5.04 10.00 -22.20
C ARG A 222 -4.67 8.91 -21.19
N ILE A 223 -4.81 7.64 -21.56
CA ILE A 223 -4.45 6.51 -20.70
C ILE A 223 -2.93 6.48 -20.47
N ARG A 224 -2.14 6.68 -21.52
CA ARG A 224 -0.69 6.77 -21.47
C ARG A 224 -0.23 7.89 -20.53
N LEU A 225 -0.83 9.09 -20.63
CA LEU A 225 -0.54 10.19 -19.71
C LEU A 225 -0.78 9.80 -18.25
N LEU A 226 -1.96 9.26 -17.93
CA LEU A 226 -2.32 8.89 -16.56
C LEU A 226 -1.39 7.81 -15.98
N LEU A 227 -1.00 6.82 -16.79
CA LEU A 227 -0.05 5.80 -16.37
C LEU A 227 1.36 6.35 -16.15
N MET A 228 1.81 7.31 -16.99
CA MET A 228 3.10 8.00 -16.79
C MET A 228 3.10 8.82 -15.50
N LEU A 229 2.05 9.58 -15.21
CA LEU A 229 1.92 10.34 -13.96
C LEU A 229 1.92 9.42 -12.74
N LEU A 230 1.18 8.32 -12.81
CA LEU A 230 1.16 7.29 -11.77
C LEU A 230 2.55 6.69 -11.54
N PHE A 231 3.27 6.34 -12.62
CA PHE A 231 4.60 5.76 -12.56
C PHE A 231 5.58 6.68 -11.83
N VAL A 232 5.62 7.97 -12.22
CA VAL A 232 6.53 8.95 -11.60
C VAL A 232 6.26 9.06 -10.10
N VAL A 233 5.00 9.27 -9.69
CA VAL A 233 4.68 9.48 -8.28
C VAL A 233 4.82 8.19 -7.47
N SER A 234 4.49 7.04 -8.05
CA SER A 234 4.68 5.76 -7.37
C SER A 234 6.15 5.44 -7.13
N LEU A 235 7.02 5.72 -8.10
CA LEU A 235 8.45 5.48 -7.98
C LEU A 235 9.14 6.46 -7.00
N THR A 236 8.75 7.74 -7.00
CA THR A 236 9.44 8.78 -6.26
C THR A 236 8.84 9.04 -4.87
N VAL A 237 7.51 9.08 -4.74
CA VAL A 237 6.83 9.55 -3.52
C VAL A 237 6.38 8.40 -2.62
N PHE A 238 5.85 7.31 -3.16
CA PHE A 238 5.17 6.28 -2.35
C PHE A 238 6.08 5.38 -1.50
N ASN A 239 7.38 5.68 -1.41
CA ASN A 239 8.33 4.91 -0.60
C ASN A 239 8.40 5.36 0.88
N PHE A 240 7.25 5.74 1.47
CA PHE A 240 7.17 6.21 2.85
C PHE A 240 7.72 5.22 3.89
N SER A 241 7.61 3.92 3.62
CA SER A 241 8.14 2.86 4.48
C SER A 241 9.68 2.86 4.60
N VAL A 242 10.37 3.56 3.70
CA VAL A 242 11.82 3.75 3.74
C VAL A 242 12.17 5.18 4.11
N TYR A 243 11.53 6.17 3.49
CA TYR A 243 11.80 7.58 3.76
C TYR A 243 11.57 7.98 5.22
N VAL A 244 10.38 7.66 5.76
CA VAL A 244 9.96 8.19 7.06
C VAL A 244 10.78 7.62 8.22
N PRO A 245 11.07 6.30 8.30
CA PRO A 245 11.93 5.78 9.36
C PRO A 245 13.36 6.29 9.27
N LEU A 246 13.92 6.49 8.05
CA LEU A 246 15.22 7.09 7.88
C LEU A 246 15.23 8.54 8.37
N LEU A 247 14.26 9.34 7.96
CA LEU A 247 14.10 10.72 8.44
C LEU A 247 14.01 10.78 9.97
N ALA A 248 13.13 9.96 10.55
CA ALA A 248 12.89 9.91 11.99
C ALA A 248 14.18 9.64 12.77
N ARG A 249 14.94 8.62 12.32
CA ARG A 249 16.11 8.14 13.07
C ARG A 249 17.38 8.95 12.82
N THR A 250 17.64 9.34 11.57
CA THR A 250 18.93 9.94 11.19
C THR A 250 18.92 11.46 11.21
N VAL A 251 17.82 12.09 10.81
CA VAL A 251 17.70 13.55 10.70
C VAL A 251 17.04 14.15 11.93
N LEU A 252 15.83 13.70 12.26
CA LEU A 252 15.05 14.25 13.37
C LEU A 252 15.48 13.67 14.73
N ARG A 253 16.14 12.51 14.72
CA ARG A 253 16.62 11.80 15.93
C ARG A 253 15.53 11.59 16.98
N VAL A 254 14.31 11.28 16.50
CA VAL A 254 13.17 10.97 17.38
C VAL A 254 13.09 9.48 17.65
N ASP A 255 12.37 9.13 18.70
CA ASP A 255 12.11 7.74 19.11
C ASP A 255 11.07 7.05 18.20
N ALA A 256 10.71 5.81 18.55
CA ALA A 256 9.72 5.05 17.83
C ALA A 256 8.32 5.69 17.87
N ALA A 257 7.98 6.40 18.94
CA ALA A 257 6.70 7.11 19.04
C ALA A 257 6.65 8.27 18.03
N GLY A 258 7.72 9.07 17.96
CA GLY A 258 7.86 10.12 16.94
C GLY A 258 7.75 9.58 15.51
N PHE A 259 8.40 8.44 15.22
CA PHE A 259 8.26 7.76 13.93
C PHE A 259 6.81 7.34 13.65
N GLY A 260 6.13 6.79 14.65
CA GLY A 260 4.71 6.41 14.53
C GLY A 260 3.81 7.61 14.17
N PHE A 261 4.02 8.76 14.79
CA PHE A 261 3.28 9.99 14.48
C PHE A 261 3.57 10.52 13.07
N LEU A 262 4.82 10.48 12.62
CA LEU A 262 5.19 10.87 11.25
C LEU A 262 4.49 9.98 10.21
N MET A 263 4.44 8.67 10.43
CA MET A 263 3.71 7.75 9.55
C MET A 263 2.20 8.00 9.58
N ALA A 264 1.65 8.28 10.75
CA ALA A 264 0.23 8.61 10.88
C ALA A 264 -0.12 9.93 10.16
N ALA A 265 0.76 10.92 10.14
CA ALA A 265 0.54 12.16 9.41
C ALA A 265 0.34 11.93 7.91
N VAL A 266 1.13 11.03 7.31
CA VAL A 266 0.91 10.58 5.92
C VAL A 266 -0.47 9.93 5.76
N GLY A 267 -0.86 9.10 6.72
CA GLY A 267 -2.18 8.43 6.74
C GLY A 267 -3.34 9.41 6.83
N VAL A 268 -3.29 10.35 7.78
CA VAL A 268 -4.30 11.40 7.96
C VAL A 268 -4.40 12.27 6.71
N GLY A 269 -3.25 12.67 6.13
CA GLY A 269 -3.19 13.41 4.88
C GLY A 269 -3.90 12.66 3.76
N ALA A 270 -3.65 11.36 3.62
CA ALA A 270 -4.29 10.55 2.58
C ALA A 270 -5.82 10.44 2.76
N VAL A 271 -6.31 10.28 3.99
CA VAL A 271 -7.76 10.29 4.27
C VAL A 271 -8.36 11.66 3.92
N THR A 272 -7.70 12.74 4.33
CA THR A 272 -8.14 14.11 4.01
C THR A 272 -8.18 14.32 2.49
N GLY A 273 -7.15 13.90 1.75
CA GLY A 273 -7.10 13.98 0.29
C GLY A 273 -8.23 13.21 -0.39
N ALA A 274 -8.50 11.98 0.08
CA ALA A 274 -9.60 11.16 -0.43
C ALA A 274 -10.97 11.79 -0.18
N LEU A 275 -11.20 12.35 1.01
CA LEU A 275 -12.45 13.04 1.36
C LEU A 275 -12.61 14.34 0.55
N THR A 276 -11.53 15.12 0.38
CA THR A 276 -11.54 16.33 -0.45
C THR A 276 -11.93 15.98 -1.89
N LEU A 277 -11.31 14.93 -2.45
CA LEU A 277 -11.61 14.46 -3.80
C LEU A 277 -13.07 14.00 -3.94
N GLY A 278 -13.61 13.29 -2.94
CA GLY A 278 -15.00 12.83 -2.92
C GLY A 278 -16.04 13.96 -2.89
N ASN A 279 -15.67 15.14 -2.37
CA ASN A 279 -16.55 16.31 -2.30
C ASN A 279 -16.50 17.19 -3.55
N LEU A 280 -15.53 16.97 -4.45
CA LEU A 280 -15.42 17.75 -5.69
C LEU A 280 -16.44 17.26 -6.74
N ARG A 281 -17.09 18.19 -7.44
CA ARG A 281 -17.94 17.85 -8.60
C ARG A 281 -17.03 17.48 -9.80
N GLN A 282 -17.03 16.23 -10.22
CA GLN A 282 -16.27 15.69 -11.36
C GLN A 282 -14.73 15.82 -11.25
N PRO A 283 -14.10 15.42 -10.14
CA PRO A 283 -12.65 15.56 -9.92
C PRO A 283 -11.79 14.75 -10.91
N GLN A 284 -12.33 13.63 -11.42
CA GLN A 284 -11.65 12.68 -12.30
C GLN A 284 -11.36 13.23 -13.72
N LEU A 285 -11.97 14.35 -14.09
CA LEU A 285 -11.78 15.00 -15.39
C LEU A 285 -10.81 16.19 -15.33
N ALA A 286 -10.42 16.62 -14.13
CA ALA A 286 -9.59 17.80 -13.92
C ALA A 286 -8.09 17.45 -13.98
N LEU A 287 -7.53 17.29 -15.18
CA LEU A 287 -6.09 17.10 -15.37
C LEU A 287 -5.22 18.14 -14.62
N PRO A 288 -5.60 19.46 -14.56
CA PRO A 288 -4.86 20.43 -13.78
C PRO A 288 -4.74 20.06 -12.29
N LEU A 289 -5.79 19.52 -11.69
CA LEU A 289 -5.76 19.08 -10.28
C LEU A 289 -4.79 17.91 -10.09
N VAL A 290 -4.80 16.93 -10.99
CA VAL A 290 -3.89 15.75 -10.93
C VAL A 290 -2.43 16.21 -11.04
N LEU A 291 -2.14 17.11 -11.99
CA LEU A 291 -0.80 17.68 -12.18
C LEU A 291 -0.36 18.51 -10.96
N ALA A 292 -1.23 19.41 -10.48
CA ALA A 292 -0.94 20.20 -9.29
C ALA A 292 -0.64 19.31 -8.07
N ALA A 293 -1.43 18.28 -7.85
CA ALA A 293 -1.20 17.32 -6.78
C ALA A 293 0.15 16.59 -6.94
N GLY A 294 0.53 16.20 -8.16
CA GLY A 294 1.84 15.61 -8.45
C GLY A 294 2.99 16.55 -8.14
N PHE A 295 2.90 17.81 -8.61
CA PHE A 295 3.92 18.82 -8.34
C PHE A 295 4.03 19.16 -6.85
N VAL A 296 2.90 19.25 -6.12
CA VAL A 296 2.92 19.46 -4.67
C VAL A 296 3.55 18.28 -3.94
N ALA A 297 3.26 17.04 -4.34
CA ALA A 297 3.86 15.86 -3.73
C ALA A 297 5.37 15.80 -3.95
N CYS A 298 5.83 15.97 -5.20
CA CYS A 298 7.27 15.95 -5.53
C CYS A 298 8.01 17.20 -4.99
N GLY A 299 7.40 18.38 -5.05
CA GLY A 299 7.93 19.60 -4.44
C GLY A 299 8.02 19.50 -2.91
N GLY A 300 7.05 18.81 -2.29
CA GLY A 300 7.10 18.45 -0.89
C GLY A 300 8.31 17.59 -0.51
N LEU A 301 8.72 16.65 -1.37
CA LEU A 301 9.96 15.89 -1.17
C LEU A 301 11.20 16.81 -1.23
N ILE A 302 11.25 17.76 -2.18
CA ILE A 302 12.35 18.72 -2.24
C ILE A 302 12.41 19.54 -0.94
N ALA A 303 11.29 20.04 -0.48
CA ALA A 303 11.25 20.80 0.77
C ALA A 303 11.61 19.94 1.99
N MET A 304 11.19 18.65 2.03
CA MET A 304 11.56 17.69 3.09
C MET A 304 13.08 17.49 3.19
N SER A 305 13.85 17.68 2.12
CA SER A 305 15.31 17.52 2.15
C SER A 305 16.02 18.49 3.10
N ALA A 306 15.41 19.63 3.40
CA ALA A 306 15.94 20.66 4.30
C ALA A 306 15.28 20.66 5.69
N VAL A 307 14.32 19.76 5.95
CA VAL A 307 13.55 19.77 7.21
C VAL A 307 14.34 19.10 8.32
N THR A 308 14.53 19.84 9.41
CA THR A 308 15.17 19.37 10.65
C THR A 308 14.24 19.46 11.87
N ASN A 309 13.08 20.08 11.74
CA ASN A 309 12.10 20.25 12.80
C ASN A 309 10.98 19.20 12.68
N PHE A 310 10.67 18.54 13.81
CA PHE A 310 9.65 17.47 13.85
C PHE A 310 8.25 17.95 13.42
N TRP A 311 7.82 19.10 13.90
CA TRP A 311 6.48 19.62 13.60
C TRP A 311 6.33 20.05 12.15
N VAL A 312 7.41 20.61 11.59
CA VAL A 312 7.46 20.94 10.14
C VAL A 312 7.41 19.66 9.31
N ALA A 313 8.19 18.63 9.70
CA ALA A 313 8.16 17.34 9.02
C ALA A 313 6.76 16.70 9.05
N LEU A 314 6.08 16.75 10.20
CA LEU A 314 4.73 16.24 10.37
C LEU A 314 3.73 16.96 9.46
N ALA A 315 3.76 18.29 9.41
CA ALA A 315 2.90 19.09 8.54
C ALA A 315 3.19 18.82 7.05
N MET A 316 4.46 18.68 6.67
CA MET A 316 4.83 18.40 5.27
C MET A 316 4.44 16.99 4.84
N LEU A 317 4.62 15.97 5.69
CA LEU A 317 4.19 14.60 5.42
C LEU A 317 2.67 14.52 5.28
N PHE A 318 1.91 15.30 6.05
CA PHE A 318 0.47 15.44 5.87
C PHE A 318 0.15 16.00 4.46
N VAL A 319 0.78 17.10 4.04
CA VAL A 319 0.56 17.70 2.70
C VAL A 319 0.94 16.74 1.58
N ILE A 320 2.07 16.03 1.70
CA ILE A 320 2.50 15.01 0.74
C ILE A 320 1.47 13.86 0.70
N GLY A 321 0.94 13.45 1.85
CA GLY A 321 -0.12 12.45 1.95
C GLY A 321 -1.40 12.85 1.23
N VAL A 322 -1.89 14.10 1.44
CA VAL A 322 -3.05 14.68 0.76
C VAL A 322 -2.86 14.65 -0.76
N SER A 323 -1.77 15.24 -1.23
CA SER A 323 -1.51 15.42 -2.66
C SER A 323 -1.27 14.08 -3.37
N SER A 324 -0.54 13.16 -2.74
CA SER A 324 -0.28 11.83 -3.31
C SER A 324 -1.57 11.03 -3.55
N ILE A 325 -2.50 11.04 -2.60
CA ILE A 325 -3.75 10.28 -2.76
C ILE A 325 -4.69 10.95 -3.75
N ILE A 326 -4.72 12.29 -3.82
CA ILE A 326 -5.49 13.00 -4.84
C ILE A 326 -5.04 12.56 -6.23
N LEU A 327 -3.72 12.52 -6.50
CA LEU A 327 -3.21 12.06 -7.79
C LEU A 327 -3.58 10.60 -8.06
N VAL A 328 -3.26 9.69 -7.15
CA VAL A 328 -3.44 8.24 -7.35
C VAL A 328 -4.92 7.87 -7.52
N ALA A 329 -5.81 8.42 -6.68
CA ALA A 329 -7.23 8.16 -6.76
C ALA A 329 -7.86 8.78 -8.02
N SER A 330 -7.43 9.98 -8.43
CA SER A 330 -7.86 10.59 -9.69
C SER A 330 -7.40 9.79 -10.90
N CYS A 331 -6.13 9.34 -10.93
CA CYS A 331 -5.63 8.47 -12.00
C CYS A 331 -6.43 7.15 -12.07
N ASN A 332 -6.71 6.53 -10.91
CA ASN A 332 -7.49 5.31 -10.84
C ASN A 332 -8.88 5.49 -11.46
N THR A 333 -9.62 6.51 -11.04
CA THR A 333 -10.96 6.78 -11.53
C THR A 333 -10.96 7.19 -13.01
N ALA A 334 -10.01 8.05 -13.42
CA ALA A 334 -9.90 8.49 -14.81
C ALA A 334 -9.55 7.33 -15.78
N LEU A 335 -8.69 6.39 -15.35
CA LEU A 335 -8.37 5.19 -16.14
C LEU A 335 -9.59 4.26 -16.27
N GLN A 336 -10.37 4.07 -15.20
CA GLN A 336 -11.61 3.27 -15.24
C GLN A 336 -12.64 3.86 -16.21
N LEU A 337 -12.77 5.19 -16.24
CA LEU A 337 -13.72 5.88 -17.12
C LEU A 337 -13.23 6.00 -18.57
N ALA A 338 -11.92 6.08 -18.79
CA ALA A 338 -11.33 6.18 -20.12
C ALA A 338 -11.27 4.85 -20.87
N ALA A 339 -11.25 3.73 -20.15
CA ALA A 339 -11.14 2.40 -20.75
C ALA A 339 -12.52 1.84 -21.13
N PRO A 340 -12.70 1.32 -22.37
CA PRO A 340 -13.89 0.58 -22.76
C PRO A 340 -14.12 -0.62 -21.83
N ASP A 341 -15.37 -1.03 -21.65
CA ASP A 341 -15.73 -2.14 -20.75
C ASP A 341 -14.94 -3.42 -21.03
N ALA A 342 -14.72 -3.75 -22.32
CA ALA A 342 -13.96 -4.93 -22.73
C ALA A 342 -12.47 -4.89 -22.35
N LEU A 343 -11.87 -3.71 -22.19
CA LEU A 343 -10.44 -3.52 -21.91
C LEU A 343 -10.17 -2.95 -20.53
N ARG A 344 -11.23 -2.57 -19.78
CA ARG A 344 -11.10 -1.94 -18.45
C ARG A 344 -10.27 -2.79 -17.50
N GLY A 345 -10.53 -4.10 -17.43
CA GLY A 345 -9.76 -5.02 -16.57
C GLY A 345 -8.26 -5.01 -16.89
N ARG A 346 -7.90 -4.97 -18.19
CA ARG A 346 -6.50 -4.96 -18.64
C ARG A 346 -5.80 -3.64 -18.33
N VAL A 347 -6.47 -2.51 -18.51
CA VAL A 347 -5.94 -1.18 -18.15
C VAL A 347 -5.75 -1.10 -16.63
N MET A 348 -6.68 -1.64 -15.83
CA MET A 348 -6.56 -1.66 -14.37
C MET A 348 -5.49 -2.62 -13.87
N SER A 349 -5.19 -3.70 -14.60
CA SER A 349 -4.03 -4.55 -14.31
C SER A 349 -2.71 -3.80 -14.50
N LEU A 350 -2.60 -2.97 -15.55
CA LEU A 350 -1.43 -2.10 -15.75
C LEU A 350 -1.31 -1.05 -14.63
N TYR A 351 -2.44 -0.46 -14.21
CA TYR A 351 -2.45 0.45 -13.05
C TYR A 351 -1.87 -0.24 -11.80
N THR A 352 -2.32 -1.45 -11.49
CA THR A 352 -1.86 -2.22 -10.33
C THR A 352 -0.38 -2.61 -10.45
N LEU A 353 0.04 -3.02 -11.65
CA LEU A 353 1.43 -3.37 -11.94
C LEU A 353 2.36 -2.16 -11.79
N ILE A 354 1.97 -0.99 -12.30
CA ILE A 354 2.76 0.24 -12.17
C ILE A 354 2.79 0.68 -10.70
N PHE A 355 1.63 0.77 -10.04
CA PHE A 355 1.55 1.24 -8.67
C PHE A 355 2.32 0.35 -7.69
N GLY A 356 2.10 -0.96 -7.73
CA GLY A 356 2.77 -1.93 -6.85
C GLY A 356 4.17 -2.30 -7.30
N GLY A 357 4.39 -2.42 -8.61
CA GLY A 357 5.65 -2.88 -9.19
C GLY A 357 6.80 -1.88 -9.11
N THR A 358 6.51 -0.58 -8.87
CA THR A 358 7.56 0.43 -8.66
C THR A 358 8.14 0.42 -7.25
N PHE A 359 7.44 -0.15 -6.26
CA PHE A 359 7.89 -0.19 -4.86
C PHE A 359 9.27 -0.82 -4.67
N PRO A 360 9.59 -2.00 -5.22
CA PRO A 360 10.92 -2.60 -5.05
C PRO A 360 12.04 -1.69 -5.54
N PHE A 361 11.82 -1.06 -6.70
CA PHE A 361 12.80 -0.16 -7.30
C PHE A 361 12.95 1.14 -6.50
N GLY A 362 11.85 1.77 -6.14
CA GLY A 362 11.86 2.99 -5.35
C GLY A 362 12.47 2.78 -3.96
N SER A 363 12.10 1.72 -3.27
CA SER A 363 12.67 1.36 -1.96
C SER A 363 14.18 1.13 -2.03
N PHE A 364 14.65 0.39 -3.05
CA PHE A 364 16.08 0.17 -3.28
C PHE A 364 16.81 1.49 -3.54
N MET A 365 16.31 2.31 -4.47
CA MET A 365 16.92 3.60 -4.83
C MET A 365 17.02 4.53 -3.62
N VAL A 366 15.97 4.68 -2.86
CA VAL A 366 15.96 5.52 -1.65
C VAL A 366 16.98 5.02 -0.64
N GLY A 367 17.02 3.72 -0.37
CA GLY A 367 17.98 3.11 0.53
C GLY A 367 19.42 3.30 0.07
N TRP A 368 19.68 3.05 -1.22
CA TRP A 368 21.01 3.15 -1.82
C TRP A 368 21.57 4.60 -1.84
N ILE A 369 20.74 5.58 -2.23
CA ILE A 369 21.14 6.99 -2.22
C ILE A 369 21.37 7.46 -0.78
N SER A 370 20.47 7.09 0.14
CA SER A 370 20.61 7.46 1.56
C SER A 370 21.86 6.89 2.21
N GLU A 371 22.28 5.69 1.84
CA GLU A 371 23.51 5.05 2.35
C GLU A 371 24.77 5.74 1.83
N ARG A 372 24.79 6.10 0.53
CA ARG A 372 26.00 6.66 -0.13
C ARG A 372 26.17 8.16 0.07
N ALA A 373 25.08 8.88 0.25
CA ALA A 373 25.11 10.34 0.41
C ALA A 373 24.42 10.75 1.71
N SER A 374 23.10 10.89 1.69
CA SER A 374 22.29 11.18 2.87
C SER A 374 20.81 10.99 2.60
N VAL A 375 20.00 10.91 3.65
CA VAL A 375 18.53 10.86 3.55
C VAL A 375 18.01 12.14 2.89
N SER A 376 18.57 13.30 3.22
CA SER A 376 18.23 14.59 2.60
C SER A 376 18.49 14.57 1.09
N THR A 377 19.63 14.00 0.66
CA THR A 377 19.95 13.84 -0.78
C THR A 377 18.95 12.90 -1.48
N ALA A 378 18.52 11.82 -0.83
CA ALA A 378 17.52 10.92 -1.39
C ALA A 378 16.15 11.62 -1.58
N TYR A 379 15.70 12.41 -0.59
CA TYR A 379 14.51 13.25 -0.72
C TYR A 379 14.64 14.27 -1.86
N LEU A 380 15.76 15.00 -1.92
CA LEU A 380 16.04 16.01 -2.94
C LEU A 380 16.06 15.40 -4.34
N GLY A 381 16.80 14.31 -4.52
CA GLY A 381 16.93 13.62 -5.81
C GLY A 381 15.60 13.07 -6.32
N ALA A 382 14.81 12.42 -5.45
CA ALA A 382 13.49 11.94 -5.81
C ALA A 382 12.52 13.08 -6.14
N GLY A 383 12.56 14.17 -5.36
CA GLY A 383 11.72 15.33 -5.61
C GLY A 383 12.06 16.02 -6.94
N ILE A 384 13.37 16.28 -7.21
CA ILE A 384 13.82 16.89 -8.46
C ILE A 384 13.51 16.01 -9.66
N SER A 385 13.81 14.70 -9.60
CA SER A 385 13.50 13.77 -10.68
C SER A 385 11.99 13.69 -10.93
N GLY A 386 11.18 13.68 -9.86
CA GLY A 386 9.72 13.71 -9.96
C GLY A 386 9.20 14.98 -10.62
N VAL A 387 9.61 16.17 -10.15
CA VAL A 387 9.21 17.47 -10.75
C VAL A 387 9.63 17.53 -12.22
N THR A 388 10.87 17.16 -12.53
CA THR A 388 11.39 17.17 -13.90
C THR A 388 10.58 16.25 -14.81
N ALA A 389 10.33 15.00 -14.37
CA ALA A 389 9.53 14.05 -15.15
C ALA A 389 8.08 14.55 -15.36
N LEU A 390 7.44 15.09 -14.32
CA LEU A 390 6.10 15.68 -14.44
C LEU A 390 6.07 16.88 -15.39
N ALA A 391 7.10 17.74 -15.37
CA ALA A 391 7.23 18.86 -16.28
C ALA A 391 7.37 18.38 -17.73
N LEU A 392 8.25 17.43 -18.00
CA LEU A 392 8.44 16.84 -19.33
C LEU A 392 7.15 16.17 -19.87
N ILE A 393 6.45 15.43 -19.01
CA ILE A 393 5.16 14.81 -19.35
C ILE A 393 4.11 15.89 -19.69
N THR A 394 4.08 16.98 -18.92
CA THR A 394 3.15 18.10 -19.14
C THR A 394 3.45 18.84 -20.43
N LEU A 395 4.72 19.08 -20.74
CA LEU A 395 5.16 19.69 -22.00
C LEU A 395 4.82 18.79 -23.20
N TRP A 396 5.14 17.50 -23.10
CA TRP A 396 4.76 16.53 -24.13
C TRP A 396 3.24 16.48 -24.36
N TRP A 397 2.44 16.55 -23.28
CA TRP A 397 0.99 16.60 -23.39
C TRP A 397 0.49 17.83 -24.15
N ARG A 398 1.13 18.99 -23.97
CA ARG A 398 0.76 20.22 -24.64
C ARG A 398 1.27 20.33 -26.08
N SER A 399 2.38 19.67 -26.42
CA SER A 399 3.02 19.76 -27.74
C SER A 399 2.36 18.90 -28.83
N VAL A 400 1.60 17.87 -28.45
CA VAL A 400 0.93 16.98 -29.40
C VAL A 400 -0.53 17.41 -29.53
N PRO A 401 -1.03 17.81 -30.72
CA PRO A 401 -2.46 18.10 -30.94
C PRO A 401 -3.32 16.83 -30.70
N GLU A 402 -4.60 17.02 -30.38
CA GLU A 402 -5.57 15.94 -30.17
C GLU A 402 -5.83 15.14 -31.44
#